data_9fe5f08f95beb13d04c6d8b409bd1a3e
#
_entry.id   9fe5f08f95beb13d04c6d8b409bd1a3e
#
_cell.length_a   1.000
_cell.length_b   1.000
_cell.length_c   1.000
_cell.angle_alpha   90.00
_cell.angle_beta   90.00
_cell.angle_gamma   90.00
#
_symmetry.space_group_name_H-M   'P 1'
#
loop_
_entity.id
_entity.type
_entity.pdbx_description
1 polymer ?
#
loop_
_entity_poly.entity_id
_entity_poly.type
_entity_poly.pdbx_seq_one_letter_code
_entity_poly.pdbx_strand_id
1 'polypeptide(L)'
;MTQRALIIGAGIGGLTAAIALRKIGYTVQVFERAAEVRALGTGLCLWSNAMWALTVLGVGEEVLRLGSVVDITRSQTAEGEVLSDVHVGNIGKKLGVPTVCIHRGDLHQILLAAVGPEHVQTSMACIGFSQDDDKVSVLFENGLTAQGDLLIAADGFHSAIRRQLVQNDE
;
A
#
# COMPACT_ATOMS: atom_id res chain seq x y z
N MET A 1 3.59 -18.00 20.16
CA MET A 1 3.05 -18.35 18.82
C MET A 1 3.18 -17.12 17.93
N THR A 2 3.52 -17.30 16.67
CA THR A 2 3.63 -16.18 15.71
C THR A 2 2.22 -15.73 15.31
N GLN A 3 1.90 -14.46 15.47
CA GLN A 3 0.62 -13.89 15.09
C GLN A 3 0.46 -13.83 13.56
N ARG A 4 -0.76 -14.05 13.08
CA ARG A 4 -1.11 -14.05 11.67
C ARG A 4 -1.95 -12.82 11.32
N ALA A 5 -1.49 -12.05 10.33
CA ALA A 5 -2.24 -10.92 9.79
C ALA A 5 -2.83 -11.25 8.41
N LEU A 6 -4.12 -10.97 8.25
CA LEU A 6 -4.85 -11.04 7.00
C LEU A 6 -4.93 -9.62 6.41
N ILE A 7 -4.59 -9.47 5.15
CA ILE A 7 -4.57 -8.17 4.47
C ILE A 7 -5.47 -8.25 3.23
N ILE A 8 -6.48 -7.42 3.15
CA ILE A 8 -7.42 -7.39 2.03
C ILE A 8 -7.02 -6.27 1.07
N GLY A 9 -6.62 -6.68 -0.14
CA GLY A 9 -6.15 -5.83 -1.22
C GLY A 9 -4.63 -5.85 -1.37
N ALA A 10 -4.17 -6.25 -2.58
CA ALA A 10 -2.75 -6.22 -2.97
C ALA A 10 -2.36 -4.92 -3.69
N GLY A 11 -2.99 -3.80 -3.36
CA GLY A 11 -2.57 -2.47 -3.77
C GLY A 11 -1.34 -1.98 -3.00
N ILE A 12 -0.86 -0.77 -3.33
CA ILE A 12 0.32 -0.16 -2.66
C ILE A 12 0.16 -0.18 -1.14
N GLY A 13 -1.01 0.20 -0.61
CA GLY A 13 -1.25 0.24 0.83
C GLY A 13 -1.18 -1.15 1.48
N GLY A 14 -1.83 -2.16 0.89
CA GLY A 14 -1.84 -3.53 1.42
C GLY A 14 -0.47 -4.19 1.39
N LEU A 15 0.25 -4.05 0.27
CA LEU A 15 1.61 -4.59 0.15
C LEU A 15 2.58 -3.88 1.12
N THR A 16 2.47 -2.56 1.28
CA THR A 16 3.28 -1.81 2.25
C THR A 16 2.99 -2.27 3.69
N ALA A 17 1.72 -2.47 4.05
CA ALA A 17 1.33 -3.00 5.36
C ALA A 17 1.87 -4.43 5.57
N ALA A 18 1.84 -5.27 4.53
CA ALA A 18 2.40 -6.63 4.59
C ALA A 18 3.90 -6.62 4.92
N ILE A 19 4.68 -5.77 4.23
CA ILE A 19 6.13 -5.64 4.50
C ILE A 19 6.35 -5.18 5.95
N ALA A 20 5.61 -4.17 6.40
CA ALA A 20 5.74 -3.61 7.74
C ALA A 20 5.44 -4.67 8.83
N LEU A 21 4.34 -5.41 8.69
CA LEU A 21 3.93 -6.44 9.64
C LEU A 21 4.93 -7.61 9.69
N ARG A 22 5.45 -8.04 8.54
CA ARG A 22 6.51 -9.07 8.51
C ARG A 22 7.77 -8.63 9.25
N LYS A 23 8.15 -7.37 9.12
CA LYS A 23 9.33 -6.82 9.83
C LYS A 23 9.20 -6.87 11.36
N ILE A 24 7.99 -6.80 11.88
CA ILE A 24 7.72 -6.90 13.32
C ILE A 24 7.28 -8.30 13.76
N GLY A 25 7.43 -9.31 12.88
CA GLY A 25 7.31 -10.73 13.24
C GLY A 25 5.95 -11.37 12.98
N TYR A 26 5.02 -10.70 12.29
CA TYR A 26 3.78 -11.36 11.84
C TYR A 26 4.03 -12.29 10.67
N THR A 27 3.30 -13.40 10.60
CA THR A 27 3.04 -14.08 9.33
C THR A 27 1.93 -13.34 8.62
N VAL A 28 2.07 -13.08 7.30
CA VAL A 28 1.08 -12.33 6.54
C VAL A 28 0.49 -13.17 5.42
N GLN A 29 -0.79 -12.93 5.14
CA GLN A 29 -1.48 -13.42 3.95
C GLN A 29 -2.25 -12.26 3.34
N VAL A 30 -1.95 -11.94 2.08
CA VAL A 30 -2.62 -10.90 1.30
C VAL A 30 -3.64 -11.54 0.38
N PHE A 31 -4.84 -10.98 0.32
CA PHE A 31 -5.94 -11.46 -0.54
C PHE A 31 -6.32 -10.36 -1.53
N GLU A 32 -6.26 -10.69 -2.81
CA GLU A 32 -6.59 -9.77 -3.91
C GLU A 32 -7.79 -10.30 -4.71
N ARG A 33 -8.76 -9.41 -4.94
CA ARG A 33 -9.98 -9.76 -5.70
C ARG A 33 -9.74 -10.05 -7.17
N ALA A 34 -8.77 -9.37 -7.78
CA ALA A 34 -8.43 -9.57 -9.18
C ALA A 34 -7.79 -10.97 -9.38
N ALA A 35 -8.01 -11.56 -10.55
CA ALA A 35 -7.38 -12.83 -10.92
C ALA A 35 -5.87 -12.69 -11.12
N GLU A 36 -5.42 -11.48 -11.44
CA GLU A 36 -4.01 -11.14 -11.61
C GLU A 36 -3.70 -9.82 -10.92
N VAL A 37 -2.55 -9.75 -10.29
CA VAL A 37 -2.02 -8.51 -9.74
C VAL A 37 -1.43 -7.68 -10.89
N ARG A 38 -2.20 -6.71 -11.40
CA ARG A 38 -1.78 -5.86 -12.53
C ARG A 38 -1.20 -4.54 -12.05
N ALA A 39 -0.01 -4.25 -12.54
CA ALA A 39 0.65 -2.97 -12.34
C ALA A 39 0.06 -1.92 -13.30
N LEU A 40 -1.14 -1.43 -13.00
CA LEU A 40 -1.80 -0.37 -13.77
C LEU A 40 -1.52 0.99 -13.12
N GLY A 41 -1.35 2.01 -13.93
CA GLY A 41 -1.34 3.35 -13.40
C GLY A 41 -0.50 4.37 -14.18
N THR A 42 -0.61 5.59 -13.70
CA THR A 42 0.11 6.79 -14.14
C THR A 42 1.33 7.05 -13.25
N GLY A 43 1.98 8.19 -13.42
CA GLY A 43 3.02 8.65 -12.50
C GLY A 43 2.48 8.91 -11.09
N LEU A 44 3.28 8.64 -10.11
CA LEU A 44 3.01 8.85 -8.69
C LEU A 44 4.16 9.64 -8.07
N CYS A 45 3.84 10.72 -7.35
CA CYS A 45 4.83 11.48 -6.61
C CYS A 45 4.87 10.99 -5.15
N LEU A 46 6.01 10.48 -4.74
CA LEU A 46 6.31 10.05 -3.38
C LEU A 46 7.06 11.17 -2.68
N TRP A 47 6.39 11.87 -1.79
CA TRP A 47 7.01 12.89 -0.97
C TRP A 47 8.03 12.29 -0.01
N SER A 48 8.94 13.10 0.50
CA SER A 48 10.05 12.65 1.37
C SER A 48 9.59 11.82 2.57
N ASN A 49 8.39 12.10 3.15
CA ASN A 49 7.82 11.28 4.23
C ASN A 49 7.47 9.86 3.77
N ALA A 50 6.90 9.71 2.57
CA ALA A 50 6.61 8.40 2.00
C ALA A 50 7.92 7.66 1.64
N MET A 51 8.88 8.38 1.05
CA MET A 51 10.20 7.82 0.74
C MET A 51 10.94 7.37 2.00
N TRP A 52 10.85 8.14 3.09
CA TRP A 52 11.40 7.74 4.39
C TRP A 52 10.80 6.41 4.87
N ALA A 53 9.47 6.29 4.83
CA ALA A 53 8.79 5.06 5.21
C ALA A 53 9.23 3.87 4.34
N LEU A 54 9.31 4.03 3.01
CA LEU A 54 9.77 2.99 2.09
C LEU A 54 11.24 2.61 2.32
N THR A 55 12.08 3.57 2.71
CA THR A 55 13.47 3.32 3.10
C THR A 55 13.55 2.47 4.38
N VAL A 56 12.77 2.81 5.41
CA VAL A 56 12.67 2.01 6.64
C VAL A 56 12.17 0.59 6.33
N LEU A 57 11.27 0.45 5.39
CA LEU A 57 10.77 -0.86 4.94
C LEU A 57 11.78 -1.64 4.11
N GLY A 58 12.88 -1.01 3.65
CA GLY A 58 13.95 -1.66 2.92
C GLY A 58 13.77 -1.70 1.40
N VAL A 59 12.82 -0.92 0.86
CA VAL A 59 12.55 -0.83 -0.58
C VAL A 59 12.91 0.54 -1.18
N GLY A 60 13.38 1.48 -0.36
CA GLY A 60 13.66 2.86 -0.76
C GLY A 60 14.73 2.97 -1.86
N GLU A 61 15.78 2.17 -1.82
CA GLU A 61 16.85 2.18 -2.83
C GLU A 61 16.33 1.78 -4.21
N GLU A 62 15.49 0.76 -4.28
CA GLU A 62 14.91 0.29 -5.53
C GLU A 62 13.93 1.33 -6.10
N VAL A 63 13.18 2.02 -5.25
CA VAL A 63 12.32 3.14 -5.64
C VAL A 63 13.15 4.30 -6.21
N LEU A 64 14.28 4.64 -5.59
CA LEU A 64 15.21 5.65 -6.09
C LEU A 64 15.82 5.26 -7.44
N ARG A 65 16.15 4.00 -7.63
CA ARG A 65 16.75 3.48 -8.87
C ARG A 65 15.79 3.59 -10.08
N LEU A 66 14.50 3.35 -9.87
CA LEU A 66 13.48 3.36 -10.94
C LEU A 66 12.75 4.70 -11.06
N GLY A 67 12.81 5.54 -10.05
CA GLY A 67 12.16 6.84 -10.01
C GLY A 67 13.07 7.99 -10.42
N SER A 68 12.49 9.18 -10.48
CA SER A 68 13.19 10.44 -10.73
C SER A 68 13.07 11.37 -9.53
N VAL A 69 14.19 11.89 -9.06
CA VAL A 69 14.22 12.86 -7.97
C VAL A 69 13.59 14.18 -8.42
N VAL A 70 12.76 14.76 -7.55
CA VAL A 70 12.08 16.04 -7.77
C VAL A 70 12.64 17.07 -6.82
N ASP A 71 13.21 18.15 -7.37
CA ASP A 71 13.74 19.26 -6.58
C ASP A 71 12.74 20.40 -6.43
N ILE A 72 11.95 20.68 -7.48
CA ILE A 72 10.99 21.78 -7.51
C ILE A 72 9.67 21.28 -8.09
N THR A 73 8.57 21.67 -7.45
CA THR A 73 7.23 21.56 -8.02
C THR A 73 6.74 22.97 -8.35
N ARG A 74 6.26 23.17 -9.58
CA ARG A 74 5.77 24.45 -10.07
C ARG A 74 4.31 24.35 -10.46
N SER A 75 3.51 25.31 -10.01
CA SER A 75 2.15 25.55 -10.49
C SER A 75 2.13 26.82 -11.29
N GLN A 76 1.50 26.79 -12.48
CA GLN A 76 1.41 27.96 -13.37
C GLN A 76 0.07 27.97 -14.08
N THR A 77 -0.32 29.17 -14.58
CA THR A 77 -1.49 29.31 -15.44
C THR A 77 -1.25 28.70 -16.81
N ALA A 78 -2.30 28.57 -17.63
CA ALA A 78 -2.17 28.11 -19.02
C ALA A 78 -1.31 29.06 -19.88
N GLU A 79 -1.25 30.35 -19.52
CA GLU A 79 -0.47 31.39 -20.17
C GLU A 79 1.00 31.43 -19.72
N GLY A 80 1.36 30.58 -18.71
CA GLY A 80 2.73 30.43 -18.22
C GLY A 80 3.10 31.33 -17.01
N GLU A 81 2.13 32.06 -16.43
CA GLU A 81 2.37 32.82 -15.20
C GLU A 81 2.58 31.86 -14.03
N VAL A 82 3.69 32.02 -13.31
CA VAL A 82 4.04 31.18 -12.15
C VAL A 82 3.20 31.58 -10.95
N LEU A 83 2.37 30.67 -10.46
CA LEU A 83 1.54 30.84 -9.26
C LEU A 83 2.28 30.42 -8.00
N SER A 84 3.11 29.37 -8.08
CA SER A 84 3.83 28.83 -6.94
C SER A 84 5.03 28.01 -7.39
N ASP A 85 6.16 28.20 -6.70
CA ASP A 85 7.34 27.35 -6.74
C ASP A 85 7.62 26.79 -5.34
N VAL A 86 7.61 25.47 -5.23
CA VAL A 86 7.93 24.78 -3.99
C VAL A 86 9.22 23.98 -4.16
N HIS A 87 10.26 24.37 -3.43
CA HIS A 87 11.57 23.72 -3.44
C HIS A 87 11.55 22.46 -2.55
N VAL A 88 10.94 21.39 -3.03
CA VAL A 88 10.78 20.12 -2.30
C VAL A 88 12.11 19.43 -2.01
N GLY A 89 13.14 19.66 -2.81
CA GLY A 89 14.49 19.18 -2.58
C GLY A 89 15.09 19.68 -1.25
N ASN A 90 14.71 20.89 -0.80
CA ASN A 90 15.15 21.41 0.50
C ASN A 90 14.51 20.63 1.67
N ILE A 91 13.29 20.14 1.49
CA ILE A 91 12.60 19.26 2.47
C ILE A 91 13.32 17.91 2.49
N GLY A 92 13.60 17.36 1.32
CA GLY A 92 14.33 16.10 1.19
C GLY A 92 15.70 16.12 1.88
N LYS A 93 16.46 17.20 1.70
CA LYS A 93 17.76 17.38 2.38
C LYS A 93 17.64 17.39 3.91
N LYS A 94 16.58 18.01 4.45
CA LYS A 94 16.31 18.03 5.92
C LYS A 94 15.92 16.67 6.47
N LEU A 95 15.20 15.87 5.68
CA LEU A 95 14.71 14.54 6.08
C LEU A 95 15.70 13.41 5.73
N GLY A 96 16.76 13.72 4.98
CA GLY A 96 17.75 12.74 4.52
C GLY A 96 17.27 11.83 3.38
N VAL A 97 16.10 12.10 2.81
CA VAL A 97 15.50 11.34 1.68
C VAL A 97 14.81 12.29 0.70
N PRO A 98 14.97 12.12 -0.61
CA PRO A 98 14.37 13.00 -1.61
C PRO A 98 12.87 12.74 -1.81
N THR A 99 12.19 13.67 -2.47
CA THR A 99 10.91 13.43 -3.14
C THR A 99 11.18 12.75 -4.48
N VAL A 100 10.40 11.73 -4.84
CA VAL A 100 10.61 10.91 -6.04
C VAL A 100 9.31 10.76 -6.81
N CYS A 101 9.34 10.98 -8.13
CA CYS A 101 8.29 10.56 -9.04
C CYS A 101 8.66 9.19 -9.62
N ILE A 102 7.71 8.26 -9.58
CA ILE A 102 7.87 6.91 -10.09
C ILE A 102 6.59 6.49 -10.83
N HIS A 103 6.71 5.59 -11.80
CA HIS A 103 5.54 4.96 -12.38
C HIS A 103 4.87 4.06 -11.33
N ARG A 104 3.54 4.18 -11.17
CA ARG A 104 2.79 3.45 -10.15
C ARG A 104 2.95 1.93 -10.28
N GLY A 105 3.08 1.45 -11.51
CA GLY A 105 3.33 0.04 -11.80
C GLY A 105 4.68 -0.44 -11.25
N ASP A 106 5.73 0.34 -11.42
CA ASP A 106 7.07 -0.01 -10.94
C ASP A 106 7.10 -0.07 -9.41
N LEU A 107 6.51 0.93 -8.74
CA LEU A 107 6.36 0.90 -7.28
C LEU A 107 5.60 -0.35 -6.81
N HIS A 108 4.52 -0.70 -7.51
CA HIS A 108 3.73 -1.87 -7.18
C HIS A 108 4.54 -3.17 -7.32
N GLN A 109 5.32 -3.31 -8.38
CA GLN A 109 6.20 -4.47 -8.60
C GLN A 109 7.30 -4.58 -7.53
N ILE A 110 7.91 -3.46 -7.15
CA ILE A 110 8.90 -3.40 -6.04
C ILE A 110 8.26 -3.96 -4.75
N LEU A 111 7.08 -3.46 -4.40
CA LEU A 111 6.38 -3.87 -3.18
C LEU A 111 5.95 -5.34 -3.23
N LEU A 112 5.43 -5.81 -4.38
CA LEU A 112 5.03 -7.21 -4.56
C LEU A 112 6.24 -8.16 -4.42
N ALA A 113 7.37 -7.81 -5.03
CA ALA A 113 8.60 -8.58 -4.90
C ALA A 113 9.11 -8.62 -3.46
N ALA A 114 9.01 -7.51 -2.72
CA ALA A 114 9.42 -7.44 -1.32
C ALA A 114 8.51 -8.23 -0.37
N VAL A 115 7.22 -8.31 -0.65
CA VAL A 115 6.28 -9.18 0.08
C VAL A 115 6.54 -10.65 -0.22
N GLY A 116 6.83 -10.98 -1.46
CA GLY A 116 6.87 -12.35 -2.01
C GLY A 116 5.50 -12.74 -2.57
N PRO A 117 5.44 -13.07 -3.87
CA PRO A 117 4.17 -13.41 -4.54
C PRO A 117 3.47 -14.63 -3.90
N GLU A 118 4.21 -15.52 -3.24
CA GLU A 118 3.69 -16.67 -2.50
C GLU A 118 2.80 -16.28 -1.30
N HIS A 119 2.92 -15.04 -0.82
CA HIS A 119 2.08 -14.50 0.24
C HIS A 119 0.81 -13.80 -0.29
N VAL A 120 0.63 -13.73 -1.62
CA VAL A 120 -0.51 -13.07 -2.25
C VAL A 120 -1.41 -14.10 -2.94
N GLN A 121 -2.66 -14.17 -2.50
CA GLN A 121 -3.68 -15.04 -3.09
C GLN A 121 -4.67 -14.18 -3.90
N THR A 122 -4.75 -14.45 -5.19
CA THR A 122 -5.64 -13.76 -6.14
C THR A 122 -7.00 -14.43 -6.24
N SER A 123 -7.96 -13.80 -6.94
CA SER A 123 -9.37 -14.26 -7.06
C SER A 123 -10.06 -14.43 -5.69
N MET A 124 -9.70 -13.58 -4.72
CA MET A 124 -10.20 -13.61 -3.35
C MET A 124 -10.94 -12.29 -3.03
N ALA A 125 -12.12 -12.13 -3.60
CA ALA A 125 -12.98 -10.97 -3.32
C ALA A 125 -13.58 -11.10 -1.92
N CYS A 126 -13.16 -10.24 -1.00
CA CYS A 126 -13.71 -10.17 0.35
C CYS A 126 -15.12 -9.56 0.31
N ILE A 127 -16.09 -10.23 0.94
CA ILE A 127 -17.48 -9.77 1.06
C ILE A 127 -17.87 -9.39 2.49
N GLY A 128 -17.05 -9.74 3.48
CA GLY A 128 -17.30 -9.39 4.87
C GLY A 128 -16.32 -10.05 5.82
N PHE A 129 -16.45 -9.72 7.10
CA PHE A 129 -15.67 -10.32 8.18
C PHE A 129 -16.52 -10.49 9.43
N SER A 130 -16.06 -11.36 10.32
CA SER A 130 -16.51 -11.47 11.71
C SER A 130 -15.31 -11.50 12.64
N GLN A 131 -15.48 -11.07 13.86
CA GLN A 131 -14.45 -11.17 14.89
C GLN A 131 -15.06 -11.57 16.23
N ASP A 132 -14.28 -12.28 17.01
CA ASP A 132 -14.50 -12.57 18.41
C ASP A 132 -13.35 -12.00 19.26
N ASP A 133 -13.26 -12.39 20.52
CA ASP A 133 -12.22 -11.87 21.43
C ASP A 133 -10.80 -12.31 21.05
N ASP A 134 -10.65 -13.39 20.30
CA ASP A 134 -9.35 -14.00 19.98
C ASP A 134 -8.96 -13.88 18.51
N LYS A 135 -9.93 -13.91 17.59
CA LYS A 135 -9.69 -14.08 16.15
C LYS A 135 -10.57 -13.20 15.27
N VAL A 136 -10.07 -12.94 14.08
CA VAL A 136 -10.84 -12.37 12.98
C VAL A 136 -10.95 -13.38 11.84
N SER A 137 -12.15 -13.51 11.29
CA SER A 137 -12.45 -14.38 10.15
C SER A 137 -12.95 -13.55 8.98
N VAL A 138 -12.38 -13.75 7.79
CA VAL A 138 -12.78 -13.09 6.54
C VAL A 138 -13.54 -14.06 5.68
N LEU A 139 -14.65 -13.61 5.09
CA LEU A 139 -15.46 -14.36 4.13
C LEU A 139 -15.21 -13.84 2.72
N PHE A 140 -15.01 -14.76 1.79
CA PHE A 140 -14.81 -14.46 0.37
C PHE A 140 -16.01 -14.89 -0.47
N GLU A 141 -16.20 -14.22 -1.63
CA GLU A 141 -17.30 -14.45 -2.56
C GLU A 141 -17.36 -15.91 -3.05
N ASN A 142 -16.23 -16.58 -3.17
CA ASN A 142 -16.14 -17.99 -3.55
C ASN A 142 -16.48 -18.99 -2.42
N GLY A 143 -16.97 -18.52 -1.28
CA GLY A 143 -17.34 -19.32 -0.12
C GLY A 143 -16.18 -19.74 0.78
N LEU A 144 -14.95 -19.43 0.43
CA LEU A 144 -13.80 -19.67 1.29
C LEU A 144 -13.75 -18.69 2.46
N THR A 145 -13.09 -19.12 3.52
CA THR A 145 -12.82 -18.28 4.71
C THR A 145 -11.33 -18.32 5.06
N ALA A 146 -10.85 -17.25 5.68
CA ALA A 146 -9.51 -17.20 6.27
C ALA A 146 -9.61 -16.66 7.69
N GLN A 147 -8.79 -17.19 8.61
CA GLN A 147 -8.76 -16.77 10.00
C GLN A 147 -7.36 -16.29 10.39
N GLY A 148 -7.31 -15.23 11.18
CA GLY A 148 -6.08 -14.61 11.68
C GLY A 148 -6.29 -13.91 13.01
N ASP A 149 -5.21 -13.27 13.49
CA ASP A 149 -5.19 -12.49 14.73
C ASP A 149 -5.42 -11.01 14.47
N LEU A 150 -5.16 -10.56 13.23
CA LEU A 150 -5.28 -9.17 12.79
C LEU A 150 -5.84 -9.11 11.37
N LEU A 151 -6.73 -8.16 11.12
CA LEU A 151 -7.25 -7.85 9.78
C LEU A 151 -6.88 -6.41 9.39
N ILE A 152 -6.25 -6.27 8.22
CA ILE A 152 -5.95 -4.97 7.59
C ILE A 152 -6.84 -4.80 6.36
N ALA A 153 -7.73 -3.82 6.41
CA ALA A 153 -8.56 -3.43 5.27
C ALA A 153 -7.79 -2.46 4.36
N ALA A 154 -7.32 -2.95 3.22
CA ALA A 154 -6.65 -2.18 2.17
C ALA A 154 -7.34 -2.36 0.81
N ASP A 155 -8.64 -2.67 0.82
CA ASP A 155 -9.50 -3.04 -0.31
C ASP A 155 -10.01 -1.83 -1.11
N GLY A 156 -9.46 -0.64 -0.85
CA GLY A 156 -9.58 0.54 -1.67
C GLY A 156 -10.88 1.33 -1.48
N PHE A 157 -11.22 2.15 -2.48
CA PHE A 157 -12.33 3.10 -2.39
C PHE A 157 -13.69 2.44 -2.15
N HIS A 158 -13.92 1.26 -2.72
CA HIS A 158 -15.16 0.49 -2.57
C HIS A 158 -15.06 -0.60 -1.48
N SER A 159 -14.32 -0.31 -0.40
CA SER A 159 -14.08 -1.24 0.70
C SER A 159 -15.37 -1.87 1.24
N ALA A 160 -15.42 -3.20 1.22
CA ALA A 160 -16.50 -3.99 1.83
C ALA A 160 -16.39 -3.96 3.36
N ILE A 161 -15.16 -4.03 3.86
CA ILE A 161 -14.88 -4.02 5.31
C ILE A 161 -15.28 -2.67 5.92
N ARG A 162 -14.90 -1.55 5.29
CA ARG A 162 -15.30 -0.22 5.77
C ARG A 162 -16.82 -0.07 5.83
N ARG A 163 -17.56 -0.54 4.81
CA ARG A 163 -19.04 -0.46 4.82
C ARG A 163 -19.61 -1.22 6.00
N GLN A 164 -19.09 -2.41 6.30
CA GLN A 164 -19.56 -3.20 7.43
C GLN A 164 -19.25 -2.52 8.75
N LEU A 165 -18.05 -1.95 8.93
CA LEU A 165 -17.65 -1.23 10.15
C LEU A 165 -18.55 -0.02 10.43
N VAL A 166 -18.83 0.80 9.39
CA VAL A 166 -19.65 2.02 9.55
C VAL A 166 -21.14 1.70 9.76
N GLN A 167 -21.64 0.60 9.20
CA GLN A 167 -23.05 0.19 9.39
C GLN A 167 -23.31 -0.43 10.76
N ASN A 168 -22.32 -0.89 11.47
CA ASN A 168 -22.45 -1.44 12.82
C ASN A 168 -22.36 -0.37 13.92
N ASP A 169 -22.12 0.91 13.56
CA ASP A 169 -22.06 2.05 14.48
C ASP A 169 -23.39 2.85 14.55
N GLU A 170 -24.48 2.36 13.91
CA GLU A 170 -25.85 2.83 14.05
C GLU A 170 -26.64 1.79 14.91
#